data_8bdbd86c300e6c63d6e24e3375968bb9
#
_entry.id   8bdbd86c300e6c63d6e24e3375968bb9
#
_cell.length_a   1.000
_cell.length_b   1.000
_cell.length_c   1.000
_cell.angle_alpha   90.00
_cell.angle_beta   90.00
_cell.angle_gamma   90.00
#
_symmetry.space_group_name_H-M   'P 1'
#
loop_
_entity.id
_entity.type
_entity.pdbx_description
1 polymer ?
#
loop_
_entity_poly.entity_id
_entity_poly.type
_entity_poly.pdbx_seq_one_letter_code
_entity_poly.pdbx_strand_id
1 'polypeptide(L)'
;MSKHQKFYSNHSSRLQTWDYSKAGYYFVTMVVRNRRRSFGEIRDGVMHKTPLGEFAEQSWKRTTGLRPSMNIWLGDFVVMPDHFHAVLRIGVNEHNSSLSLHNELQTPGQVLFALSHPKNSFRPQSNNLASIIRGFKASVTTEARRTGVDFEWVSRYHESIIRNAGDLNFVRSYIQKNVKRWNG
;
A
#
# COMPACT_ATOMS: atom_id res chain seq x y z
N MET A 1 -17.42 7.51 24.18
CA MET A 1 -16.46 6.39 24.15
C MET A 1 -16.18 6.04 22.69
N SER A 2 -14.96 6.31 22.23
CA SER A 2 -14.58 6.31 20.83
C SER A 2 -14.42 4.89 20.27
N LYS A 3 -15.10 4.57 19.14
CA LYS A 3 -15.05 3.30 18.42
C LYS A 3 -13.74 3.08 17.60
N HIS A 4 -12.70 3.91 17.80
CA HIS A 4 -11.48 3.86 16.98
C HIS A 4 -10.35 2.94 17.50
N GLN A 5 -10.55 2.25 18.63
CA GLN A 5 -9.45 1.47 19.26
C GLN A 5 -9.35 -0.01 18.83
N LYS A 6 -10.14 -0.46 17.84
CA LYS A 6 -10.25 -1.91 17.51
C LYS A 6 -9.42 -2.38 16.29
N PHE A 7 -8.57 -1.55 15.69
CA PHE A 7 -7.84 -1.92 14.45
C PHE A 7 -6.37 -2.34 14.64
N TYR A 8 -5.88 -2.43 15.85
CA TYR A 8 -4.51 -2.88 16.12
C TYR A 8 -4.47 -4.28 16.74
N SER A 9 -5.09 -5.27 16.11
CA SER A 9 -4.82 -6.65 16.47
C SER A 9 -3.48 -7.08 15.86
N ASN A 10 -2.66 -7.79 16.62
CA ASN A 10 -1.37 -8.35 16.19
C ASN A 10 -1.48 -9.42 15.09
N HIS A 11 -2.66 -9.66 14.56
CA HIS A 11 -2.89 -10.56 13.43
C HIS A 11 -2.70 -9.80 12.12
N SER A 12 -2.04 -10.46 11.16
CA SER A 12 -1.91 -9.95 9.80
C SER A 12 -3.30 -9.66 9.25
N SER A 13 -3.56 -8.40 8.86
CA SER A 13 -4.80 -8.02 8.18
C SER A 13 -4.88 -8.57 6.75
N ARG A 14 -3.82 -9.26 6.28
CA ARG A 14 -3.77 -9.89 4.97
C ARG A 14 -4.76 -11.02 4.88
N LEU A 15 -5.60 -10.97 3.88
CA LEU A 15 -6.38 -12.11 3.43
C LEU A 15 -5.39 -13.19 2.93
N GLN A 16 -5.20 -14.25 3.73
CA GLN A 16 -4.26 -15.34 3.42
C GLN A 16 -4.59 -16.05 2.11
N THR A 17 -5.85 -16.00 1.70
CA THR A 17 -6.38 -16.61 0.47
C THR A 17 -6.28 -15.70 -0.75
N TRP A 18 -5.80 -14.44 -0.61
CA TRP A 18 -5.71 -13.51 -1.73
C TRP A 18 -4.29 -13.42 -2.26
N ASP A 19 -4.15 -13.58 -3.56
CA ASP A 19 -2.88 -13.34 -4.26
C ASP A 19 -2.76 -11.84 -4.60
N TYR A 20 -1.87 -11.14 -3.93
CA TYR A 20 -1.62 -9.71 -4.10
C TYR A 20 -0.81 -9.35 -5.36
N SER A 21 -0.54 -10.31 -6.25
CA SER A 21 -0.10 -10.05 -7.63
C SER A 21 -1.28 -9.80 -8.58
N LYS A 22 -2.48 -10.21 -8.22
CA LYS A 22 -3.70 -10.08 -9.03
C LYS A 22 -3.98 -8.62 -9.38
N ALA A 23 -4.57 -8.44 -10.56
CA ALA A 23 -5.14 -7.16 -10.97
C ALA A 23 -6.25 -6.74 -9.98
N GLY A 24 -6.21 -5.47 -9.56
CA GLY A 24 -7.18 -4.95 -8.58
C GLY A 24 -6.77 -3.61 -8.01
N TYR A 25 -7.68 -3.00 -7.25
CA TYR A 25 -7.44 -1.78 -6.51
C TYR A 25 -7.10 -2.12 -5.05
N TYR A 26 -6.11 -1.45 -4.53
CA TYR A 26 -5.61 -1.63 -3.17
C TYR A 26 -5.51 -0.29 -2.45
N PHE A 27 -6.03 -0.24 -1.25
CA PHE A 27 -5.77 0.86 -0.32
C PHE A 27 -4.68 0.42 0.65
N VAL A 28 -3.67 1.26 0.86
CA VAL A 28 -2.53 0.96 1.74
C VAL A 28 -2.29 2.07 2.73
N THR A 29 -1.88 1.68 3.94
CA THR A 29 -1.44 2.60 4.99
C THR A 29 -0.07 2.18 5.51
N MET A 30 0.89 3.08 5.44
CA MET A 30 2.25 2.88 5.95
C MET A 30 2.50 3.86 7.09
N VAL A 31 2.93 3.36 8.24
CA VAL A 31 3.03 4.15 9.48
C VAL A 31 4.49 4.29 9.89
N VAL A 32 4.89 5.48 10.32
CA VAL A 32 6.20 5.75 10.92
C VAL A 32 6.24 5.16 12.32
N ARG A 33 7.36 4.55 12.69
CA ARG A 33 7.54 3.94 14.02
C ARG A 33 7.33 4.97 15.12
N ASN A 34 6.67 4.53 16.19
CA ASN A 34 6.32 5.34 17.35
C ASN A 34 5.50 6.60 17.00
N ARG A 35 4.81 6.62 15.87
CA ARG A 35 4.01 7.76 15.40
C ARG A 35 4.79 9.08 15.34
N ARG A 36 6.11 9.00 15.07
CA ARG A 36 6.92 10.22 14.91
C ARG A 36 6.46 11.00 13.71
N ARG A 37 6.30 12.31 13.87
CA ARG A 37 5.86 13.24 12.81
C ARG A 37 7.00 13.58 11.84
N SER A 38 7.61 12.55 11.23
CA SER A 38 8.80 12.71 10.39
C SER A 38 8.51 13.35 9.04
N PHE A 39 7.26 13.32 8.58
CA PHE A 39 6.87 13.85 7.28
C PHE A 39 6.38 15.30 7.32
N GLY A 40 6.14 15.86 8.50
CA GLY A 40 5.67 17.23 8.65
C GLY A 40 4.69 17.43 9.79
N GLU A 41 3.95 18.51 9.70
CA GLU A 41 2.92 18.87 10.65
C GLU A 41 1.70 19.46 9.94
N ILE A 42 0.56 19.42 10.60
CA ILE A 42 -0.66 20.06 10.10
C ILE A 42 -0.91 21.30 10.94
N ARG A 43 -0.97 22.46 10.26
CA ARG A 43 -1.34 23.75 10.83
C ARG A 43 -2.52 24.31 10.02
N ASP A 44 -3.54 24.77 10.68
CA ASP A 44 -4.74 25.37 10.05
C ASP A 44 -5.38 24.49 8.96
N GLY A 45 -5.36 23.16 9.18
CA GLY A 45 -5.91 22.20 8.23
C GLY A 45 -5.07 22.01 6.96
N VAL A 46 -3.82 22.49 6.96
CA VAL A 46 -2.85 22.35 5.85
C VAL A 46 -1.65 21.52 6.30
N MET A 47 -1.24 20.56 5.46
CA MET A 47 -0.06 19.75 5.69
C MET A 47 1.21 20.49 5.22
N HIS A 48 2.07 20.86 6.16
CA HIS A 48 3.40 21.43 5.93
C HIS A 48 4.43 20.29 5.99
N LYS A 49 4.91 19.88 4.82
CA LYS A 49 5.82 18.75 4.72
C LYS A 49 7.25 19.13 5.08
N THR A 50 7.97 18.22 5.73
CA THR A 50 9.43 18.27 5.83
C THR A 50 10.05 17.89 4.48
N PRO A 51 11.35 18.10 4.27
CA PRO A 51 12.05 17.58 3.09
C PRO A 51 11.87 16.07 2.90
N LEU A 52 11.81 15.29 3.99
CA LEU A 52 11.54 13.85 3.93
C LEU A 52 10.10 13.55 3.50
N GLY A 53 9.12 14.37 3.94
CA GLY A 53 7.72 14.26 3.51
C GLY A 53 7.54 14.58 2.03
N GLU A 54 8.24 15.60 1.53
CA GLU A 54 8.26 15.93 0.10
C GLU A 54 8.90 14.81 -0.73
N PHE A 55 10.03 14.28 -0.25
CA PHE A 55 10.68 13.15 -0.89
C PHE A 55 9.76 11.91 -0.93
N ALA A 56 9.04 11.61 0.16
CA ALA A 56 8.09 10.50 0.20
C ALA A 56 7.00 10.67 -0.88
N GLU A 57 6.44 11.88 -1.04
CA GLU A 57 5.48 12.17 -2.10
C GLU A 57 6.07 11.94 -3.49
N GLN A 58 7.25 12.47 -3.75
CA GLN A 58 7.93 12.32 -5.05
C GLN A 58 8.29 10.86 -5.33
N SER A 59 8.81 10.15 -4.31
CA SER A 59 9.14 8.73 -4.42
C SER A 59 7.90 7.88 -4.76
N TRP A 60 6.75 8.19 -4.16
CA TRP A 60 5.49 7.53 -4.50
C TRP A 60 5.11 7.76 -5.96
N LYS A 61 5.13 9.01 -6.41
CA LYS A 61 4.81 9.39 -7.81
C LYS A 61 5.70 8.68 -8.85
N ARG A 62 6.96 8.38 -8.51
CA ARG A 62 7.89 7.65 -9.39
C ARG A 62 7.64 6.14 -9.48
N THR A 63 6.78 5.59 -8.63
CA THR A 63 6.57 4.13 -8.50
C THR A 63 6.18 3.47 -9.82
N THR A 64 5.35 4.13 -10.64
CA THR A 64 4.91 3.62 -11.95
C THR A 64 6.07 3.50 -12.93
N GLY A 65 6.89 4.53 -13.04
CA GLY A 65 8.05 4.53 -13.94
C GLY A 65 9.13 3.52 -13.57
N LEU A 66 9.25 3.20 -12.27
CA LEU A 66 10.21 2.20 -11.79
C LEU A 66 9.76 0.75 -12.05
N ARG A 67 8.51 0.52 -12.43
CA ARG A 67 7.91 -0.81 -12.63
C ARG A 67 6.98 -0.85 -13.84
N PRO A 68 7.49 -0.54 -15.05
CA PRO A 68 6.64 -0.43 -16.23
C PRO A 68 5.92 -1.76 -16.57
N SER A 69 6.55 -2.92 -16.27
CA SER A 69 5.98 -4.24 -16.52
C SER A 69 4.80 -4.61 -15.61
N MET A 70 4.57 -3.88 -14.51
CA MET A 70 3.51 -4.21 -13.56
C MET A 70 2.17 -3.53 -13.85
N ASN A 71 2.07 -2.67 -14.86
CA ASN A 71 0.87 -1.91 -15.20
C ASN A 71 0.22 -1.25 -13.96
N ILE A 72 1.02 -0.44 -13.24
CA ILE A 72 0.60 0.22 -12.01
C ILE A 72 -0.04 1.57 -12.37
N TRP A 73 -1.17 1.86 -11.73
CA TRP A 73 -1.78 3.18 -11.70
C TRP A 73 -1.87 3.68 -10.25
N LEU A 74 -1.50 4.93 -10.01
CA LEU A 74 -1.59 5.56 -8.71
C LEU A 74 -2.88 6.38 -8.63
N GLY A 75 -3.71 6.07 -7.63
CA GLY A 75 -4.89 6.84 -7.27
C GLY A 75 -4.59 7.93 -6.25
N ASP A 76 -5.66 8.35 -5.55
CA ASP A 76 -5.53 9.34 -4.47
C ASP A 76 -4.54 8.85 -3.40
N PHE A 77 -3.74 9.77 -2.89
CA PHE A 77 -2.83 9.51 -1.78
C PHE A 77 -2.68 10.77 -0.91
N VAL A 78 -2.19 10.60 0.30
CA VAL A 78 -1.89 11.70 1.22
C VAL A 78 -0.68 11.36 2.09
N VAL A 79 0.22 12.34 2.20
CA VAL A 79 1.30 12.35 3.20
C VAL A 79 0.74 12.97 4.46
N MET A 80 0.72 12.21 5.55
CA MET A 80 0.33 12.68 6.87
C MET A 80 1.57 12.83 7.74
N PRO A 81 1.53 13.55 8.86
CA PRO A 81 2.72 13.78 9.68
C PRO A 81 3.50 12.51 10.05
N ASP A 82 2.81 11.42 10.37
CA ASP A 82 3.36 10.17 10.89
C ASP A 82 2.98 8.91 10.10
N HIS A 83 2.32 9.08 8.95
CA HIS A 83 1.92 7.96 8.10
C HIS A 83 1.63 8.40 6.66
N PHE A 84 1.40 7.44 5.78
CA PHE A 84 1.10 7.63 4.38
C PHE A 84 -0.07 6.74 3.98
N HIS A 85 -1.09 7.33 3.35
CA HIS A 85 -2.21 6.60 2.75
C HIS A 85 -2.14 6.69 1.25
N ALA A 86 -2.46 5.60 0.56
CA ALA A 86 -2.56 5.62 -0.89
C ALA A 86 -3.53 4.58 -1.43
N VAL A 87 -4.16 4.92 -2.55
CA VAL A 87 -4.81 3.98 -3.46
C VAL A 87 -3.87 3.68 -4.61
N LEU A 88 -3.72 2.43 -4.96
CA LEU A 88 -3.06 2.01 -6.20
C LEU A 88 -3.85 0.90 -6.88
N ARG A 89 -3.71 0.80 -8.20
CA ARG A 89 -4.23 -0.31 -8.99
C ARG A 89 -3.06 -1.05 -9.61
N ILE A 90 -3.10 -2.36 -9.53
CA ILE A 90 -2.30 -3.26 -10.37
C ILE A 90 -3.22 -3.69 -11.51
N GLY A 91 -2.84 -3.40 -12.75
CA GLY A 91 -3.57 -3.84 -13.93
C GLY A 91 -3.18 -5.25 -14.36
N VAL A 92 -3.86 -5.79 -15.37
CA VAL A 92 -3.43 -7.01 -16.04
C VAL A 92 -2.07 -6.76 -16.67
N ASN A 93 -1.12 -7.65 -16.45
CA ASN A 93 0.27 -7.54 -16.90
C ASN A 93 0.89 -8.94 -17.10
N GLU A 94 2.11 -9.00 -17.61
CA GLU A 94 2.81 -10.25 -17.89
C GLU A 94 3.01 -11.17 -16.67
N HIS A 95 2.99 -10.61 -15.45
CA HIS A 95 3.20 -11.38 -14.22
C HIS A 95 1.91 -11.96 -13.64
N ASN A 96 0.74 -11.48 -14.08
CA ASN A 96 -0.57 -11.91 -13.56
C ASN A 96 -1.55 -12.38 -14.63
N SER A 97 -1.28 -12.19 -15.92
CA SER A 97 -2.15 -12.58 -17.03
C SER A 97 -2.26 -14.12 -17.18
N SER A 98 -1.23 -14.87 -16.89
CA SER A 98 -1.24 -16.34 -16.92
C SER A 98 -2.18 -16.98 -15.90
N LEU A 99 -2.55 -16.25 -14.85
CA LEU A 99 -3.53 -16.70 -13.86
C LEU A 99 -4.98 -16.64 -14.40
N SER A 100 -5.27 -15.79 -15.39
CA SER A 100 -6.58 -15.73 -16.05
C SER A 100 -6.75 -16.81 -17.11
N LEU A 101 -5.70 -17.10 -17.87
CA LEU A 101 -5.72 -18.13 -18.94
C LEU A 101 -5.77 -19.57 -18.38
N HIS A 102 -5.19 -19.79 -17.19
CA HIS A 102 -5.23 -21.10 -16.54
C HIS A 102 -6.62 -21.48 -16.02
N ASN A 103 -7.48 -20.49 -15.71
CA ASN A 103 -8.84 -20.75 -15.23
C ASN A 103 -9.81 -21.21 -16.32
N GLU A 104 -9.50 -20.98 -17.60
CA GLU A 104 -10.38 -21.37 -18.71
C GLU A 104 -10.07 -22.79 -19.29
N LEU A 105 -8.92 -23.37 -18.96
CA LEU A 105 -8.46 -24.64 -19.54
C LEU A 105 -8.19 -25.76 -18.52
N GLN A 106 -8.50 -25.58 -17.24
CA GLN A 106 -8.22 -26.59 -16.22
C GLN A 106 -9.43 -27.48 -15.91
N THR A 107 -9.17 -28.80 -15.86
CA THR A 107 -10.13 -29.75 -15.33
C THR A 107 -10.43 -29.47 -13.84
N PRO A 108 -11.65 -29.86 -13.32
CA PRO A 108 -12.04 -29.58 -11.93
C PRO A 108 -11.00 -29.97 -10.86
N GLY A 109 -10.24 -31.04 -11.09
CA GLY A 109 -9.19 -31.49 -10.17
C GLY A 109 -7.94 -30.59 -10.14
N GLN A 110 -7.57 -29.98 -11.27
CA GLN A 110 -6.43 -29.06 -11.36
C GLN A 110 -6.76 -27.69 -10.74
N VAL A 111 -8.02 -27.24 -10.84
CA VAL A 111 -8.52 -26.03 -10.17
C VAL A 111 -8.46 -26.22 -8.66
N LEU A 112 -8.88 -27.38 -8.13
CA LEU A 112 -8.86 -27.67 -6.69
C LEU A 112 -7.43 -27.67 -6.13
N PHE A 113 -6.46 -28.23 -6.87
CA PHE A 113 -5.06 -28.23 -6.49
C PHE A 113 -4.45 -26.83 -6.50
N ALA A 114 -4.77 -26.00 -7.49
CA ALA A 114 -4.33 -24.59 -7.55
C ALA A 114 -4.91 -23.73 -6.43
N LEU A 115 -6.14 -23.99 -6.00
CA LEU A 115 -6.81 -23.30 -4.89
C LEU A 115 -6.28 -23.76 -3.52
N SER A 116 -5.81 -25.00 -3.39
CA SER A 116 -5.30 -25.55 -2.12
C SER A 116 -3.85 -25.15 -1.80
N HIS A 117 -3.13 -24.56 -2.76
CA HIS A 117 -1.75 -24.14 -2.59
C HIS A 117 -1.60 -22.66 -2.98
N PRO A 118 -2.04 -21.70 -2.14
CA PRO A 118 -1.79 -20.29 -2.40
C PRO A 118 -0.27 -20.08 -2.49
N LYS A 119 0.19 -19.43 -3.56
CA LYS A 119 1.62 -19.12 -3.81
C LYS A 119 2.20 -18.12 -2.80
N ASN A 120 1.78 -18.15 -1.56
CA ASN A 120 2.38 -17.42 -0.43
C ASN A 120 3.62 -18.16 0.07
N SER A 121 4.62 -18.32 -0.81
CA SER A 121 5.92 -18.83 -0.38
C SER A 121 6.61 -17.78 0.50
N PHE A 122 7.34 -18.22 1.52
CA PHE A 122 8.19 -17.39 2.40
C PHE A 122 9.39 -16.72 1.67
N ARG A 123 9.37 -16.68 0.35
CA ARG A 123 10.40 -16.00 -0.46
C ARG A 123 10.06 -14.52 -0.62
N PRO A 124 11.08 -13.65 -0.80
CA PRO A 124 10.84 -12.26 -1.21
C PRO A 124 10.03 -12.26 -2.51
N GLN A 125 8.76 -11.94 -2.40
CA GLN A 125 7.87 -11.91 -3.56
C GLN A 125 8.23 -10.69 -4.42
N SER A 126 8.39 -10.91 -5.72
CA SER A 126 8.54 -9.87 -6.73
C SER A 126 7.20 -9.66 -7.45
N ASN A 127 7.03 -8.50 -8.08
CA ASN A 127 5.91 -8.18 -8.97
C ASN A 127 4.52 -8.30 -8.33
N ASN A 128 4.40 -7.90 -7.06
CA ASN A 128 3.15 -7.84 -6.32
C ASN A 128 3.07 -6.59 -5.45
N LEU A 129 1.93 -6.36 -4.77
CA LEU A 129 1.72 -5.23 -3.88
C LEU A 129 2.85 -5.09 -2.84
N ALA A 130 3.28 -6.20 -2.22
CA ALA A 130 4.32 -6.17 -1.20
C ALA A 130 5.67 -5.67 -1.75
N SER A 131 6.01 -6.03 -2.98
CA SER A 131 7.24 -5.56 -3.64
C SER A 131 7.21 -4.06 -3.94
N ILE A 132 6.04 -3.53 -4.31
CA ILE A 132 5.82 -2.10 -4.53
C ILE A 132 6.05 -1.32 -3.23
N ILE A 133 5.35 -1.73 -2.16
CA ILE A 133 5.43 -1.07 -0.86
C ILE A 133 6.83 -1.18 -0.25
N ARG A 134 7.49 -2.34 -0.37
CA ARG A 134 8.86 -2.52 0.10
C ARG A 134 9.84 -1.56 -0.61
N GLY A 135 9.73 -1.42 -1.93
CA GLY A 135 10.56 -0.49 -2.69
C GLY A 135 10.35 0.96 -2.29
N PHE A 136 9.09 1.39 -2.12
CA PHE A 136 8.78 2.73 -1.65
C PHE A 136 9.35 2.97 -0.23
N LYS A 137 9.10 2.07 0.72
CA LYS A 137 9.60 2.20 2.09
C LYS A 137 11.13 2.24 2.13
N ALA A 138 11.80 1.42 1.33
CA ALA A 138 13.26 1.41 1.22
C ALA A 138 13.81 2.72 0.68
N SER A 139 13.20 3.29 -0.36
CA SER A 139 13.59 4.59 -0.94
C SER A 139 13.54 5.71 0.11
N VAL A 140 12.43 5.83 0.85
CA VAL A 140 12.28 6.84 1.91
C VAL A 140 13.28 6.62 3.05
N THR A 141 13.49 5.36 3.46
CA THR A 141 14.49 5.04 4.51
C THR A 141 15.91 5.40 4.08
N THR A 142 16.25 5.14 2.81
CA THR A 142 17.57 5.50 2.26
C THR A 142 17.77 7.02 2.27
N GLU A 143 16.77 7.78 1.88
CA GLU A 143 16.82 9.25 1.92
C GLU A 143 16.93 9.78 3.35
N ALA A 144 16.17 9.24 4.29
CA ALA A 144 16.28 9.63 5.69
C ALA A 144 17.70 9.41 6.23
N ARG A 145 18.31 8.27 5.92
CA ARG A 145 19.71 7.98 6.30
C ARG A 145 20.68 8.95 5.65
N ARG A 146 20.50 9.24 4.36
CA ARG A 146 21.35 10.19 3.61
C ARG A 146 21.31 11.59 4.20
N THR A 147 20.14 12.00 4.74
CA THR A 147 19.93 13.34 5.32
C THR A 147 20.11 13.37 6.84
N GLY A 148 20.51 12.26 7.47
CA GLY A 148 20.72 12.17 8.92
C GLY A 148 19.43 12.22 9.74
N VAL A 149 18.26 12.02 9.12
CA VAL A 149 16.97 11.99 9.82
C VAL A 149 16.79 10.64 10.50
N ASP A 150 16.56 10.64 11.81
CA ASP A 150 16.20 9.44 12.56
C ASP A 150 14.78 9.00 12.18
N PHE A 151 14.71 7.97 11.35
CA PHE A 151 13.48 7.52 10.71
C PHE A 151 13.40 6.01 10.64
N GLU A 152 12.26 5.48 11.01
CA GLU A 152 11.94 4.06 10.83
C GLU A 152 10.45 3.87 10.56
N TRP A 153 10.13 2.98 9.65
CA TRP A 153 8.77 2.53 9.42
C TRP A 153 8.36 1.44 10.43
N VAL A 154 7.08 1.40 10.78
CA VAL A 154 6.50 0.14 11.30
C VAL A 154 6.76 -0.96 10.27
N SER A 155 7.24 -2.13 10.70
CA SER A 155 7.70 -3.20 9.79
C SER A 155 6.64 -3.63 8.78
N ARG A 156 5.39 -3.73 9.22
CA ARG A 156 4.22 -4.06 8.39
C ARG A 156 3.56 -2.81 7.84
N TYR A 157 2.60 -2.99 6.94
CA TYR A 157 1.66 -1.98 6.46
C TYR A 157 0.26 -2.58 6.49
N HIS A 158 -0.76 -1.72 6.50
CA HIS A 158 -2.14 -2.16 6.38
C HIS A 158 -2.56 -2.06 4.92
N GLU A 159 -3.28 -3.06 4.45
CA GLU A 159 -3.88 -3.07 3.11
C GLU A 159 -5.34 -3.50 3.16
N SER A 160 -6.12 -2.97 2.23
CA SER A 160 -7.48 -3.39 1.95
C SER A 160 -7.69 -3.51 0.46
N ILE A 161 -8.37 -4.57 0.04
CA ILE A 161 -8.76 -4.77 -1.36
C ILE A 161 -10.04 -3.96 -1.57
N ILE A 162 -10.01 -3.08 -2.57
CA ILE A 162 -11.17 -2.30 -2.99
C ILE A 162 -11.95 -3.14 -4.01
N ARG A 163 -13.17 -3.53 -3.66
CA ARG A 163 -13.94 -4.53 -4.43
C ARG A 163 -14.94 -3.91 -5.40
N ASN A 164 -15.37 -2.68 -5.15
CA ASN A 164 -16.38 -2.01 -5.94
C ASN A 164 -16.19 -0.49 -5.96
N ALA A 165 -16.96 0.21 -6.76
CA ALA A 165 -16.91 1.66 -6.90
C ALA A 165 -17.30 2.40 -5.60
N GLY A 166 -18.20 1.85 -4.80
CA GLY A 166 -18.59 2.42 -3.51
C GLY A 166 -17.42 2.45 -2.52
N ASP A 167 -16.70 1.32 -2.38
CA ASP A 167 -15.51 1.22 -1.55
C ASP A 167 -14.43 2.20 -2.03
N LEU A 168 -14.22 2.31 -3.35
CA LEU A 168 -13.25 3.24 -3.93
C LEU A 168 -13.60 4.69 -3.58
N ASN A 169 -14.85 5.10 -3.78
CA ASN A 169 -15.30 6.45 -3.47
C ASN A 169 -15.20 6.76 -1.96
N PHE A 170 -15.50 5.79 -1.12
CA PHE A 170 -15.32 5.94 0.33
C PHE A 170 -13.86 6.20 0.71
N VAL A 171 -12.93 5.39 0.20
CA VAL A 171 -11.50 5.52 0.47
C VAL A 171 -10.94 6.85 -0.08
N ARG A 172 -11.35 7.25 -1.30
CA ARG A 172 -10.95 8.53 -1.89
C ARG A 172 -11.40 9.71 -1.01
N SER A 173 -12.67 9.72 -0.60
CA SER A 173 -13.20 10.74 0.32
C SER A 173 -12.48 10.73 1.66
N TYR A 174 -12.11 9.56 2.17
CA TYR A 174 -11.32 9.43 3.39
C TYR A 174 -9.94 10.08 3.24
N ILE A 175 -9.20 9.77 2.17
CA ILE A 175 -7.88 10.34 1.88
C ILE A 175 -7.96 11.88 1.77
N GLN A 176 -8.90 12.40 0.99
CA GLN A 176 -9.08 13.83 0.75
C GLN A 176 -9.42 14.62 2.02
N LYS A 177 -10.15 14.00 2.96
CA LYS A 177 -10.56 14.64 4.22
C LYS A 177 -9.56 14.41 5.35
N ASN A 178 -8.50 13.62 5.14
CA ASN A 178 -7.62 13.16 6.21
C ASN A 178 -6.90 14.31 6.90
N VAL A 179 -6.33 15.24 6.13
CA VAL A 179 -5.62 16.42 6.65
C VAL A 179 -6.55 17.29 7.53
N LYS A 180 -7.78 17.54 7.06
CA LYS A 180 -8.76 18.36 7.80
C LYS A 180 -9.28 17.70 9.08
N ARG A 181 -9.19 16.36 9.18
CA ARG A 181 -9.67 15.55 10.32
C ARG A 181 -8.56 15.15 11.28
N TRP A 182 -7.37 15.64 11.04
CA TRP A 182 -6.23 15.33 11.90
C TRP A 182 -6.35 16.03 13.26
N ASN A 183 -6.39 15.22 14.32
CA ASN A 183 -6.50 15.72 15.70
C ASN A 183 -5.19 15.59 16.51
N GLY A 184 -4.06 15.33 15.83
CA GLY A 184 -2.74 15.26 16.46
C GLY A 184 -2.38 13.91 17.04
#